data_d32a768a933581ed026c8fcad2cd89f1
#
_entry.id   d32a768a933581ed026c8fcad2cd89f1
#
_cell.length_a   1.000
_cell.length_b   1.000
_cell.length_c   1.000
_cell.angle_alpha   90.00
_cell.angle_beta   90.00
_cell.angle_gamma   90.00
#
_symmetry.space_group_name_H-M   'P 1'
#
loop_
_entity.id
_entity.type
_entity.pdbx_description
1 polymer ?
#
loop_
_entity_poly.entity_id
_entity_poly.type
_entity_poly.pdbx_seq_one_letter_code
_entity_poly.pdbx_strand_id
1 'polypeptide(L)'
;MRYIIIIISQWRSTIMKTAENFFKWAFDTRGRTVIALNNGEEISKEKMFLSFCSHDPAFISHGPAGLNASIKGIGFLPKPEYLEETLEAYLKHIDSFDPEDKTYSQRGLELLVKYMYGPEARDRIDFTCVGSLEMAKMHSYTNYKANPEATLLFYQPPMISYELRGKMEIIDECDSGKREIYQQMINAQHDVYHRPNTSIWLDRPAYLFHIEEVYDNSATKEGFGTKLVYPY
;
A
#
# COMPACT_ATOMS: atom_id res chain seq x y z
N MET A 1 37.75 52.42 17.74
CA MET A 1 36.38 51.84 17.91
C MET A 1 36.24 50.69 16.94
N ARG A 2 36.37 49.45 17.41
CA ARG A 2 36.27 48.24 16.56
C ARG A 2 34.86 47.68 16.73
N TYR A 3 34.11 47.67 15.64
CA TYR A 3 32.79 47.04 15.60
C TYR A 3 32.98 45.52 15.50
N ILE A 4 32.56 44.80 16.52
CA ILE A 4 32.45 43.35 16.51
C ILE A 4 31.11 43.04 15.84
N ILE A 5 31.15 42.50 14.61
CA ILE A 5 30.01 41.95 13.95
C ILE A 5 29.77 40.58 14.51
N ILE A 6 28.75 40.44 15.36
CA ILE A 6 28.27 39.14 15.83
C ILE A 6 27.41 38.54 14.71
N ILE A 7 27.98 37.59 13.98
CA ILE A 7 27.22 36.76 13.06
C ILE A 7 26.46 35.73 13.90
N ILE A 8 25.20 36.01 14.20
CA ILE A 8 24.29 35.01 14.76
C ILE A 8 23.92 34.08 13.63
N SER A 9 24.65 32.97 13.51
CA SER A 9 24.23 31.86 12.68
C SER A 9 22.95 31.29 13.28
N GLN A 10 21.79 31.64 12.71
CA GLN A 10 20.54 30.95 12.99
C GLN A 10 20.68 29.51 12.48
N TRP A 11 21.05 28.63 13.37
CA TRP A 11 20.84 27.20 13.19
C TRP A 11 19.32 26.97 13.20
N ARG A 12 18.69 27.04 12.02
CA ARG A 12 17.38 26.43 11.85
C ARG A 12 17.61 24.94 12.04
N SER A 13 17.21 24.42 13.18
CA SER A 13 17.03 22.97 13.33
C SER A 13 15.97 22.59 12.31
N THR A 14 16.38 22.08 11.17
CA THR A 14 15.47 21.48 10.20
C THR A 14 14.94 20.24 10.91
N ILE A 15 13.73 20.33 11.44
CA ILE A 15 13.02 19.14 11.94
C ILE A 15 12.89 18.25 10.71
N MET A 16 13.63 17.14 10.69
CA MET A 16 13.56 16.17 9.60
C MET A 16 12.17 15.57 9.63
N LYS A 17 11.44 15.73 8.53
CA LYS A 17 10.11 15.14 8.38
C LYS A 17 10.23 13.62 8.27
N THR A 18 9.41 12.92 9.03
CA THR A 18 9.33 11.46 8.96
C THR A 18 8.31 11.01 7.90
N ALA A 19 8.44 9.78 7.42
CA ALA A 19 7.50 9.15 6.51
C ALA A 19 6.11 8.90 7.14
N GLU A 20 5.93 9.17 8.43
CA GLU A 20 4.65 9.03 9.14
C GLU A 20 3.51 9.80 8.44
N ASN A 21 3.78 10.97 7.85
CA ASN A 21 2.77 11.72 7.12
C ASN A 21 2.26 10.98 5.86
N PHE A 22 3.16 10.27 5.16
CA PHE A 22 2.76 9.39 4.06
C PHE A 22 1.84 8.28 4.55
N PHE A 23 2.23 7.56 5.61
CA PHE A 23 1.43 6.44 6.13
C PHE A 23 0.09 6.90 6.71
N LYS A 24 0.04 8.04 7.39
CA LYS A 24 -1.22 8.67 7.80
C LYS A 24 -2.12 8.98 6.61
N TRP A 25 -1.56 9.51 5.54
CA TRP A 25 -2.33 9.78 4.35
C TRP A 25 -2.74 8.50 3.62
N ALA A 26 -1.84 7.56 3.39
CA ALA A 26 -2.11 6.37 2.60
C ALA A 26 -2.93 5.31 3.38
N PHE A 27 -2.49 4.96 4.59
CA PHE A 27 -3.09 3.89 5.38
C PHE A 27 -4.27 4.37 6.21
N ASP A 28 -4.10 5.41 7.04
CA ASP A 28 -5.16 5.81 7.97
C ASP A 28 -6.36 6.44 7.24
N THR A 29 -6.16 7.08 6.08
CA THR A 29 -7.28 7.57 5.27
C THR A 29 -8.10 6.41 4.69
N ARG A 30 -7.43 5.38 4.19
CA ARG A 30 -8.08 4.15 3.73
C ARG A 30 -8.84 3.48 4.88
N GLY A 31 -8.20 3.37 6.04
CA GLY A 31 -8.80 2.82 7.25
C GLY A 31 -10.09 3.53 7.66
N ARG A 32 -10.10 4.86 7.68
CA ARG A 32 -11.31 5.64 7.95
C ARG A 32 -12.45 5.34 6.96
N THR A 33 -12.12 5.17 5.68
CA THR A 33 -13.11 4.80 4.67
C THR A 33 -13.69 3.41 4.92
N VAL A 34 -12.84 2.43 5.22
CA VAL A 34 -13.28 1.05 5.52
C VAL A 34 -14.13 1.01 6.78
N ILE A 35 -13.73 1.71 7.84
CA ILE A 35 -14.51 1.79 9.10
C ILE A 35 -15.87 2.46 8.87
N ALA A 36 -15.92 3.56 8.11
CA ALA A 36 -17.17 4.24 7.80
C ALA A 36 -18.13 3.32 7.01
N LEU A 37 -17.62 2.60 6.00
CA LEU A 37 -18.41 1.61 5.26
C LEU A 37 -18.91 0.48 6.17
N ASN A 38 -18.06 -0.01 7.07
CA ASN A 38 -18.43 -1.04 8.04
C ASN A 38 -19.56 -0.59 8.98
N ASN A 39 -19.57 0.68 9.33
CA ASN A 39 -20.62 1.29 10.16
C ASN A 39 -21.90 1.61 9.37
N GLY A 40 -21.95 1.33 8.06
CA GLY A 40 -23.09 1.66 7.21
C GLY A 40 -23.21 3.16 6.90
N GLU A 41 -22.12 3.92 7.02
CA GLU A 41 -22.11 5.35 6.70
C GLU A 41 -22.10 5.55 5.17
N GLU A 42 -22.88 6.51 4.70
CA GLU A 42 -22.85 6.93 3.31
C GLU A 42 -21.57 7.72 3.02
N ILE A 43 -20.81 7.25 2.04
CA ILE A 43 -19.61 7.94 1.55
C ILE A 43 -19.92 8.61 0.23
N SER A 44 -19.68 9.93 0.13
CA SER A 44 -19.88 10.65 -1.12
C SER A 44 -18.96 10.10 -2.22
N LYS A 45 -19.40 10.22 -3.48
CA LYS A 45 -18.62 9.76 -4.64
C LYS A 45 -17.24 10.40 -4.68
N GLU A 46 -17.14 11.69 -4.35
CA GLU A 46 -15.87 12.43 -4.30
C GLU A 46 -14.91 11.86 -3.27
N LYS A 47 -15.39 11.57 -2.05
CA LYS A 47 -14.57 10.94 -1.01
C LYS A 47 -14.13 9.53 -1.42
N MET A 48 -15.00 8.78 -2.07
CA MET A 48 -14.67 7.46 -2.60
C MET A 48 -13.55 7.57 -3.66
N PHE A 49 -13.68 8.47 -4.64
CA PHE A 49 -12.63 8.70 -5.64
C PHE A 49 -11.30 9.11 -5.01
N LEU A 50 -11.32 10.03 -4.05
CA LEU A 50 -10.09 10.44 -3.36
C LEU A 50 -9.43 9.31 -2.58
N SER A 51 -10.21 8.33 -2.08
CA SER A 51 -9.65 7.17 -1.38
C SER A 51 -8.83 6.27 -2.31
N PHE A 52 -9.14 6.23 -3.61
CA PHE A 52 -8.35 5.48 -4.60
C PHE A 52 -6.98 6.12 -4.85
N CYS A 53 -6.83 7.44 -4.71
CA CYS A 53 -5.53 8.09 -4.90
C CYS A 53 -4.43 7.58 -3.96
N SER A 54 -4.80 7.12 -2.77
CA SER A 54 -3.87 6.53 -1.80
C SER A 54 -3.72 5.01 -1.95
N HIS A 55 -4.51 4.38 -2.82
CA HIS A 55 -4.55 2.94 -3.02
C HIS A 55 -4.00 2.52 -4.37
N ASP A 56 -4.12 3.36 -5.40
CA ASP A 56 -3.80 3.03 -6.79
C ASP A 56 -2.64 3.90 -7.34
N PRO A 57 -1.38 3.68 -6.87
CA PRO A 57 -0.24 4.39 -7.40
C PRO A 57 0.13 3.96 -8.82
N ALA A 58 0.86 4.83 -9.51
CA ALA A 58 1.58 4.43 -10.71
C ALA A 58 2.84 3.63 -10.34
N PHE A 59 2.90 2.38 -10.77
CA PHE A 59 4.08 1.52 -10.69
C PHE A 59 4.98 1.81 -11.90
N ILE A 60 6.18 2.28 -11.63
CA ILE A 60 7.17 2.62 -12.66
C ILE A 60 8.27 1.58 -12.63
N SER A 61 8.56 1.02 -13.79
CA SER A 61 9.57 -0.03 -13.97
C SER A 61 10.40 0.23 -15.22
N HIS A 62 11.61 -0.31 -15.23
CA HIS A 62 12.51 -0.26 -16.38
C HIS A 62 13.21 -1.63 -16.56
N GLY A 63 13.23 -2.12 -17.79
CA GLY A 63 13.83 -3.42 -18.10
C GLY A 63 13.65 -3.79 -19.56
N PRO A 64 13.59 -5.10 -19.89
CA PRO A 64 13.50 -5.56 -21.28
C PRO A 64 12.28 -5.04 -22.06
N ALA A 65 11.19 -4.72 -21.36
CA ALA A 65 10.00 -4.12 -21.98
C ALA A 65 10.09 -2.58 -22.11
N GLY A 66 11.26 -1.98 -21.82
CA GLY A 66 11.47 -0.53 -21.81
C GLY A 66 11.03 0.13 -20.51
N LEU A 67 11.01 1.47 -20.52
CA LEU A 67 10.41 2.25 -19.43
C LEU A 67 8.89 2.09 -19.49
N ASN A 68 8.29 1.67 -18.39
CA ASN A 68 6.86 1.39 -18.32
C ASN A 68 6.24 1.96 -17.04
N ALA A 69 5.00 2.42 -17.15
CA ALA A 69 4.17 2.80 -16.01
C ALA A 69 2.80 2.13 -16.09
N SER A 70 2.27 1.67 -14.97
CA SER A 70 0.94 1.07 -14.88
C SER A 70 0.32 1.37 -13.53
N ILE A 71 -0.98 1.63 -13.50
CA ILE A 71 -1.72 1.78 -12.24
C ILE A 71 -2.04 0.40 -11.70
N LYS A 72 -1.76 0.18 -10.42
CA LYS A 72 -2.07 -1.06 -9.71
C LYS A 72 -2.53 -0.74 -8.29
N GLY A 73 -3.53 -1.47 -7.80
CA GLY A 73 -3.94 -1.40 -6.41
C GLY A 73 -2.88 -1.98 -5.47
N ILE A 74 -2.67 -1.33 -4.35
CA ILE A 74 -1.80 -1.83 -3.28
C ILE A 74 -2.58 -2.17 -2.02
N GLY A 75 -2.04 -3.11 -1.23
CA GLY A 75 -2.47 -3.39 0.14
C GLY A 75 -1.27 -3.39 1.09
N PHE A 76 -1.43 -2.78 2.26
CA PHE A 76 -0.50 -3.00 3.36
C PHE A 76 -0.68 -4.42 3.89
N LEU A 77 0.35 -4.99 4.48
CA LEU A 77 0.35 -6.38 4.93
C LEU A 77 0.50 -6.46 6.45
N PRO A 78 -0.01 -7.51 7.09
CA PRO A 78 0.33 -7.77 8.48
C PRO A 78 1.83 -8.05 8.64
N LYS A 79 2.38 -7.74 9.82
CA LYS A 79 3.71 -8.20 10.22
C LYS A 79 3.79 -9.72 10.19
N PRO A 80 4.99 -10.31 10.02
CA PRO A 80 5.14 -11.77 9.88
C PRO A 80 4.47 -12.58 10.99
N GLU A 81 4.48 -12.09 12.22
CA GLU A 81 3.87 -12.76 13.38
C GLU A 81 2.33 -12.79 13.37
N TYR A 82 1.70 -11.94 12.56
CA TYR A 82 0.23 -11.87 12.42
C TYR A 82 -0.29 -12.37 11.07
N LEU A 83 0.62 -12.73 10.16
CA LEU A 83 0.29 -13.03 8.77
C LEU A 83 -0.57 -14.29 8.67
N GLU A 84 -0.18 -15.36 9.37
CA GLU A 84 -0.88 -16.65 9.35
C GLU A 84 -2.29 -16.55 9.94
N GLU A 85 -2.42 -15.93 11.12
CA GLU A 85 -3.73 -15.72 11.77
C GLU A 85 -4.69 -14.90 10.89
N THR A 86 -4.15 -13.84 10.25
CA THR A 86 -4.96 -12.99 9.39
C THR A 86 -5.39 -13.73 8.12
N LEU A 87 -4.46 -14.45 7.49
CA LEU A 87 -4.74 -15.24 6.30
C LEU A 87 -5.79 -16.33 6.58
N GLU A 88 -5.65 -17.07 7.67
CA GLU A 88 -6.63 -18.10 8.05
C GLU A 88 -8.04 -17.51 8.19
N ALA A 89 -8.16 -16.35 8.84
CA ALA A 89 -9.45 -15.69 9.00
C ALA A 89 -10.05 -15.26 7.65
N TYR A 90 -9.22 -14.77 6.73
CA TYR A 90 -9.66 -14.35 5.39
C TYR A 90 -10.05 -15.55 4.53
N LEU A 91 -9.24 -16.61 4.50
CA LEU A 91 -9.56 -17.81 3.73
C LEU A 91 -10.86 -18.47 4.21
N LYS A 92 -11.06 -18.58 5.53
CA LYS A 92 -12.31 -19.10 6.10
C LYS A 92 -13.53 -18.28 5.64
N HIS A 93 -13.40 -16.96 5.53
CA HIS A 93 -14.47 -16.12 5.02
C HIS A 93 -14.68 -16.34 3.51
N ILE A 94 -13.60 -16.39 2.72
CA ILE A 94 -13.64 -16.64 1.28
C ILE A 94 -14.29 -17.99 0.97
N ASP A 95 -13.93 -19.03 1.71
CA ASP A 95 -14.51 -20.38 1.57
C ASP A 95 -16.01 -20.42 1.89
N SER A 96 -16.51 -19.46 2.67
CA SER A 96 -17.92 -19.31 2.98
C SER A 96 -18.73 -18.54 1.92
N PHE A 97 -18.11 -18.19 0.80
CA PHE A 97 -18.77 -17.41 -0.25
C PHE A 97 -19.96 -18.15 -0.86
N ASP A 98 -21.12 -17.49 -0.85
CA ASP A 98 -22.33 -17.89 -1.54
C ASP A 98 -22.77 -16.69 -2.41
N PRO A 99 -22.99 -16.86 -3.73
CA PRO A 99 -23.48 -15.80 -4.60
C PRO A 99 -24.81 -15.18 -4.16
N GLU A 100 -25.64 -15.91 -3.44
CA GLU A 100 -26.91 -15.42 -2.90
C GLU A 100 -26.77 -14.69 -1.56
N ASP A 101 -25.63 -14.82 -0.91
CA ASP A 101 -25.35 -14.14 0.36
C ASP A 101 -25.05 -12.65 0.15
N LYS A 102 -26.02 -11.80 0.47
CA LYS A 102 -25.91 -10.34 0.39
C LYS A 102 -25.06 -9.73 1.51
N THR A 103 -24.74 -10.51 2.54
CA THR A 103 -23.97 -10.04 3.72
C THR A 103 -22.47 -10.31 3.58
N TYR A 104 -22.02 -11.00 2.55
CA TYR A 104 -20.62 -11.35 2.34
C TYR A 104 -19.67 -10.14 2.44
N SER A 105 -19.93 -9.09 1.68
CA SER A 105 -19.09 -7.88 1.70
C SER A 105 -19.09 -7.19 3.06
N GLN A 106 -20.22 -7.21 3.79
CA GLN A 106 -20.29 -6.62 5.14
C GLN A 106 -19.40 -7.41 6.12
N ARG A 107 -19.46 -8.74 6.10
CA ARG A 107 -18.56 -9.57 6.92
C ARG A 107 -17.10 -9.39 6.53
N GLY A 108 -16.83 -9.18 5.24
CA GLY A 108 -15.48 -8.84 4.76
C GLY A 108 -14.97 -7.51 5.32
N LEU A 109 -15.82 -6.47 5.39
CA LEU A 109 -15.47 -5.20 6.04
C LEU A 109 -15.15 -5.37 7.52
N GLU A 110 -15.93 -6.18 8.25
CA GLU A 110 -15.69 -6.48 9.67
C GLU A 110 -14.30 -7.11 9.87
N LEU A 111 -13.90 -8.04 8.99
CA LEU A 111 -12.57 -8.64 9.01
C LEU A 111 -11.47 -7.63 8.69
N LEU A 112 -11.67 -6.77 7.68
CA LEU A 112 -10.73 -5.70 7.36
C LEU A 112 -10.56 -4.72 8.53
N VAL A 113 -11.63 -4.37 9.22
CA VAL A 113 -11.55 -3.53 10.43
C VAL A 113 -10.79 -4.27 11.52
N LYS A 114 -11.13 -5.53 11.79
CA LYS A 114 -10.51 -6.30 12.87
C LYS A 114 -9.00 -6.51 12.69
N TYR A 115 -8.57 -6.86 11.48
CA TYR A 115 -7.20 -7.32 11.24
C TYR A 115 -6.27 -6.28 10.63
N MET A 116 -6.83 -5.23 9.99
CA MET A 116 -6.02 -4.25 9.25
C MET A 116 -6.24 -2.81 9.70
N TYR A 117 -7.48 -2.33 9.75
CA TYR A 117 -7.76 -0.90 9.80
C TYR A 117 -8.36 -0.40 11.11
N GLY A 118 -8.75 -1.27 12.02
CA GLY A 118 -9.25 -0.87 13.34
C GLY A 118 -8.14 -0.26 14.22
N PRO A 119 -8.53 0.45 15.28
CA PRO A 119 -7.57 1.14 16.15
C PRO A 119 -6.50 0.23 16.74
N GLU A 120 -6.85 -1.02 17.05
CA GLU A 120 -5.93 -2.01 17.62
C GLU A 120 -5.14 -2.78 16.55
N ALA A 121 -5.51 -2.65 15.28
CA ALA A 121 -4.88 -3.38 14.19
C ALA A 121 -3.63 -2.68 13.63
N ARG A 122 -3.52 -1.35 13.78
CA ARG A 122 -2.44 -0.57 13.19
C ARG A 122 -1.05 -1.05 13.60
N ASP A 123 -0.86 -1.45 14.85
CA ASP A 123 0.42 -1.96 15.34
C ASP A 123 0.80 -3.33 14.78
N ARG A 124 -0.17 -4.02 14.14
CA ARG A 124 0.02 -5.30 13.47
C ARG A 124 0.52 -5.16 12.03
N ILE A 125 0.55 -3.94 11.50
CA ILE A 125 0.87 -3.68 10.09
C ILE A 125 2.37 -3.52 9.89
N ASP A 126 2.87 -4.16 8.83
CA ASP A 126 4.23 -3.97 8.33
C ASP A 126 4.25 -2.79 7.35
N PHE A 127 4.81 -1.67 7.81
CA PHE A 127 4.98 -0.48 6.98
C PHE A 127 6.27 -0.50 6.15
N THR A 128 7.00 -1.61 6.12
CA THR A 128 8.21 -1.75 5.31
C THR A 128 7.93 -2.28 3.91
N CYS A 129 6.73 -2.78 3.67
CA CYS A 129 6.35 -3.31 2.37
C CYS A 129 4.86 -3.09 2.05
N VAL A 130 4.53 -3.21 0.77
CA VAL A 130 3.15 -3.26 0.29
C VAL A 130 2.99 -4.38 -0.74
N GLY A 131 1.83 -5.02 -0.73
CA GLY A 131 1.46 -6.05 -1.69
C GLY A 131 0.66 -5.50 -2.87
N SER A 132 0.72 -6.16 -4.02
CA SER A 132 -0.14 -5.89 -5.19
C SER A 132 -0.34 -7.16 -5.99
N LEU A 133 -1.46 -7.27 -6.71
CA LEU A 133 -1.73 -8.41 -7.60
C LEU A 133 -1.15 -8.19 -9.00
N GLU A 134 -0.58 -9.26 -9.58
CA GLU A 134 -0.26 -9.28 -11.00
C GLU A 134 -1.38 -9.97 -11.78
N MET A 135 -2.03 -9.22 -12.66
CA MET A 135 -3.23 -9.67 -13.34
C MET A 135 -3.03 -9.99 -14.83
N ALA A 136 -1.91 -9.58 -15.42
CA ALA A 136 -1.74 -9.64 -16.87
C ALA A 136 -0.42 -10.24 -17.35
N LYS A 137 0.61 -10.33 -16.48
CA LYS A 137 1.97 -10.80 -16.79
C LYS A 137 2.59 -10.09 -18.01
N MET A 138 2.34 -8.76 -18.16
CA MET A 138 2.78 -7.95 -19.28
C MET A 138 4.09 -7.18 -18.97
N HIS A 139 4.18 -5.92 -19.37
CA HIS A 139 5.42 -5.13 -19.36
C HIS A 139 6.04 -4.99 -17.97
N SER A 140 5.24 -4.65 -16.93
CA SER A 140 5.75 -4.52 -15.55
C SER A 140 6.32 -5.85 -15.06
N TYR A 141 5.62 -6.98 -15.30
CA TYR A 141 6.07 -8.30 -14.91
C TYR A 141 7.39 -8.67 -15.59
N THR A 142 7.49 -8.43 -16.91
CA THR A 142 8.71 -8.67 -17.70
C THR A 142 9.88 -7.84 -17.16
N ASN A 143 9.64 -6.57 -16.85
CA ASN A 143 10.67 -5.68 -16.32
C ASN A 143 11.13 -6.13 -14.93
N TYR A 144 10.22 -6.39 -14.00
CA TYR A 144 10.57 -6.76 -12.62
C TYR A 144 11.28 -8.11 -12.52
N LYS A 145 11.04 -9.04 -13.45
CA LYS A 145 11.84 -10.29 -13.54
C LYS A 145 13.30 -10.04 -13.85
N ALA A 146 13.62 -8.98 -14.58
CA ALA A 146 14.98 -8.65 -14.98
C ALA A 146 15.63 -7.57 -14.10
N ASN A 147 14.85 -6.63 -13.60
CA ASN A 147 15.29 -5.52 -12.76
C ASN A 147 14.25 -5.25 -11.67
N PRO A 148 14.54 -5.52 -10.39
CA PRO A 148 13.60 -5.35 -9.31
C PRO A 148 13.41 -3.88 -8.90
N GLU A 149 14.23 -2.95 -9.35
CA GLU A 149 14.09 -1.54 -8.98
C GLU A 149 12.76 -0.98 -9.46
N ALA A 150 12.04 -0.33 -8.55
CA ALA A 150 10.72 0.20 -8.80
C ALA A 150 10.48 1.52 -8.09
N THR A 151 9.60 2.32 -8.68
CA THR A 151 9.07 3.52 -8.06
C THR A 151 7.55 3.43 -8.06
N LEU A 152 6.91 3.70 -6.91
CA LEU A 152 5.48 3.88 -6.77
C LEU A 152 5.19 5.37 -6.60
N LEU A 153 4.49 5.96 -7.56
CA LEU A 153 4.10 7.37 -7.53
C LEU A 153 2.62 7.51 -7.21
N PHE A 154 2.34 8.17 -6.10
CA PHE A 154 1.00 8.53 -5.66
C PHE A 154 0.70 9.98 -6.02
N TYR A 155 -0.55 10.24 -6.42
CA TYR A 155 -1.00 11.59 -6.69
C TYR A 155 -2.47 11.77 -6.33
N GLN A 156 -2.75 12.76 -5.51
CA GLN A 156 -4.11 13.21 -5.22
C GLN A 156 -4.22 14.70 -5.58
N PRO A 157 -5.06 15.03 -6.58
CA PRO A 157 -5.29 16.41 -6.97
C PRO A 157 -5.76 17.28 -5.81
N PRO A 158 -5.38 18.58 -5.76
CA PRO A 158 -4.49 19.21 -6.72
C PRO A 158 -3.01 19.17 -6.33
N MET A 159 -2.65 18.77 -5.10
CA MET A 159 -1.33 19.10 -4.58
C MET A 159 -0.59 17.95 -3.88
N ILE A 160 -1.27 16.88 -3.44
CA ILE A 160 -0.63 15.81 -2.69
C ILE A 160 0.05 14.84 -3.65
N SER A 161 1.34 14.60 -3.45
CA SER A 161 2.09 13.61 -4.18
C SER A 161 3.17 13.00 -3.30
N TYR A 162 3.27 11.68 -3.32
CA TYR A 162 4.33 10.91 -2.65
C TYR A 162 4.98 9.95 -3.61
N GLU A 163 6.27 9.71 -3.41
CA GLU A 163 7.04 8.75 -4.17
C GLU A 163 7.72 7.77 -3.21
N LEU A 164 7.51 6.49 -3.47
CA LEU A 164 8.24 5.41 -2.81
C LEU A 164 9.23 4.82 -3.80
N ARG A 165 10.48 4.66 -3.39
CA ARG A 165 11.50 3.92 -4.15
C ARG A 165 11.88 2.67 -3.38
N GLY A 166 12.16 1.60 -4.12
CA GLY A 166 12.53 0.34 -3.52
C GLY A 166 12.61 -0.79 -4.53
N LYS A 167 12.43 -2.01 -4.05
CA LYS A 167 12.58 -3.22 -4.85
C LYS A 167 11.30 -4.03 -4.90
N MET A 168 10.99 -4.50 -6.09
CA MET A 168 9.87 -5.39 -6.34
C MET A 168 10.32 -6.83 -6.28
N GLU A 169 9.68 -7.62 -5.45
CA GLU A 169 9.78 -9.06 -5.43
C GLU A 169 8.53 -9.64 -6.10
N ILE A 170 8.71 -10.59 -7.02
CA ILE A 170 7.62 -11.36 -7.61
C ILE A 170 7.54 -12.68 -6.85
N ILE A 171 6.35 -12.99 -6.34
CA ILE A 171 6.05 -14.28 -5.71
C ILE A 171 5.08 -15.01 -6.64
N ASP A 172 5.51 -16.11 -7.21
CA ASP A 172 4.74 -16.91 -8.16
C ASP A 172 4.69 -18.40 -7.77
N GLU A 173 4.08 -19.21 -8.61
CA GLU A 173 3.81 -20.64 -8.40
C GLU A 173 5.07 -21.49 -8.07
N CYS A 174 6.26 -20.95 -8.33
CA CYS A 174 7.53 -21.65 -8.06
C CYS A 174 8.02 -21.42 -6.62
N ASP A 175 7.40 -20.50 -5.89
CA ASP A 175 7.80 -20.15 -4.53
C ASP A 175 7.04 -21.01 -3.52
N SER A 176 7.72 -21.91 -2.84
CA SER A 176 7.16 -22.73 -1.79
C SER A 176 7.55 -22.22 -0.39
N GLY A 177 6.69 -22.48 0.59
CA GLY A 177 6.95 -22.18 1.98
C GLY A 177 6.59 -20.73 2.39
N LYS A 178 7.50 -20.04 3.10
CA LYS A 178 7.19 -18.72 3.68
C LYS A 178 6.78 -17.65 2.66
N ARG A 179 7.17 -17.77 1.40
CA ARG A 179 6.79 -16.83 0.34
C ARG A 179 5.37 -17.06 -0.15
N GLU A 180 4.94 -18.30 -0.20
CA GLU A 180 3.58 -18.68 -0.57
C GLU A 180 2.52 -17.99 0.30
N ILE A 181 2.79 -17.84 1.60
CA ILE A 181 1.85 -17.16 2.50
C ILE A 181 1.61 -15.69 2.12
N TYR A 182 2.64 -14.98 1.63
CA TYR A 182 2.48 -13.62 1.13
C TYR A 182 1.65 -13.57 -0.14
N GLN A 183 1.86 -14.50 -1.07
CA GLN A 183 1.04 -14.61 -2.27
C GLN A 183 -0.43 -14.84 -1.91
N GLN A 184 -0.70 -15.82 -1.05
CA GLN A 184 -2.05 -16.12 -0.58
C GLN A 184 -2.66 -14.92 0.16
N MET A 185 -1.90 -14.24 1.01
CA MET A 185 -2.39 -13.07 1.75
C MET A 185 -2.78 -11.92 0.82
N ILE A 186 -1.96 -11.61 -0.18
CA ILE A 186 -2.23 -10.54 -1.15
C ILE A 186 -3.48 -10.87 -1.99
N ASN A 187 -3.64 -12.12 -2.42
CA ASN A 187 -4.84 -12.58 -3.11
C ASN A 187 -6.08 -12.51 -2.20
N ALA A 188 -5.99 -13.04 -0.98
CA ALA A 188 -7.09 -13.07 -0.04
C ALA A 188 -7.53 -11.65 0.39
N GLN A 189 -6.61 -10.70 0.48
CA GLN A 189 -6.90 -9.31 0.82
C GLN A 189 -7.84 -8.63 -0.20
N HIS A 190 -7.76 -9.02 -1.46
CA HIS A 190 -8.70 -8.58 -2.48
C HIS A 190 -10.06 -9.27 -2.31
N ASP A 191 -10.07 -10.59 -2.13
CA ASP A 191 -11.28 -11.40 -2.18
C ASP A 191 -12.11 -11.32 -0.88
N VAL A 192 -11.51 -10.89 0.24
CA VAL A 192 -12.22 -10.74 1.52
C VAL A 192 -13.38 -9.74 1.45
N TYR A 193 -13.28 -8.74 0.60
CA TYR A 193 -14.32 -7.71 0.43
C TYR A 193 -15.08 -7.83 -0.90
N HIS A 194 -14.34 -8.11 -1.97
CA HIS A 194 -14.92 -8.33 -3.29
C HIS A 194 -15.45 -9.76 -3.40
N ARG A 195 -16.45 -9.97 -4.24
CA ARG A 195 -16.92 -11.33 -4.53
C ARG A 195 -15.78 -12.11 -5.18
N PRO A 196 -15.32 -13.21 -4.57
CA PRO A 196 -14.15 -13.91 -5.04
C PRO A 196 -14.41 -14.59 -6.39
N ASN A 197 -13.42 -14.51 -7.25
CA ASN A 197 -13.32 -15.36 -8.42
C ASN A 197 -12.15 -16.34 -8.18
N THR A 198 -12.41 -17.33 -7.36
CA THR A 198 -11.42 -18.27 -6.84
C THR A 198 -10.63 -19.01 -7.91
N SER A 199 -11.20 -19.20 -9.10
CA SER A 199 -10.51 -19.83 -10.23
C SER A 199 -9.42 -18.96 -10.87
N ILE A 200 -9.37 -17.66 -10.53
CA ILE A 200 -8.45 -16.71 -11.16
C ILE A 200 -7.44 -16.14 -10.15
N TRP A 201 -7.84 -15.91 -8.89
CA TRP A 201 -7.07 -15.07 -7.99
C TRP A 201 -6.05 -15.80 -7.12
N LEU A 202 -6.38 -16.97 -6.57
CA LEU A 202 -5.50 -17.68 -5.63
C LEU A 202 -4.16 -18.13 -6.24
N ASP A 203 -4.13 -18.34 -7.56
CA ASP A 203 -2.94 -18.79 -8.28
C ASP A 203 -2.20 -17.64 -9.00
N ARG A 204 -2.61 -16.39 -8.78
CA ARG A 204 -1.96 -15.26 -9.42
C ARG A 204 -0.67 -14.90 -8.72
N PRO A 205 0.40 -14.58 -9.49
CA PRO A 205 1.58 -13.99 -8.92
C PRO A 205 1.23 -12.71 -8.16
N ALA A 206 1.93 -12.52 -7.07
CA ALA A 206 1.86 -11.30 -6.28
C ALA A 206 3.15 -10.51 -6.37
N TYR A 207 3.02 -9.21 -6.24
CA TYR A 207 4.14 -8.30 -6.04
C TYR A 207 4.25 -7.97 -4.57
N LEU A 208 5.46 -8.08 -4.02
CA LEU A 208 5.83 -7.54 -2.73
C LEU A 208 6.85 -6.43 -2.96
N PHE A 209 6.43 -5.19 -2.76
CA PHE A 209 7.29 -4.03 -2.90
C PHE A 209 7.92 -3.67 -1.56
N HIS A 210 9.25 -3.80 -1.46
CA HIS A 210 10.05 -3.42 -0.31
C HIS A 210 10.40 -1.94 -0.39
N ILE A 211 9.94 -1.15 0.58
CA ILE A 211 10.14 0.30 0.61
C ILE A 211 11.55 0.59 1.14
N GLU A 212 12.36 1.30 0.35
CA GLU A 212 13.71 1.74 0.76
C GLU A 212 13.74 3.25 1.03
N GLU A 213 12.97 4.03 0.29
CA GLU A 213 12.95 5.49 0.41
C GLU A 213 11.54 6.04 0.21
N VAL A 214 11.24 7.13 0.92
CA VAL A 214 9.97 7.85 0.82
C VAL A 214 10.26 9.32 0.56
N TYR A 215 9.57 9.90 -0.42
CA TYR A 215 9.67 11.32 -0.78
C TYR A 215 8.31 12.00 -0.75
N ASP A 216 8.28 13.22 -0.22
CA ASP A 216 7.14 14.13 -0.33
C ASP A 216 7.35 15.01 -1.58
N ASN A 217 6.60 14.70 -2.63
CA ASN A 217 6.59 15.46 -3.90
C ASN A 217 5.42 16.45 -3.97
N SER A 218 4.68 16.61 -2.87
CA SER A 218 3.52 17.50 -2.82
C SER A 218 3.90 18.94 -3.20
N ALA A 219 3.02 19.64 -3.91
CA ALA A 219 3.20 21.03 -4.31
C ALA A 219 3.00 21.98 -3.11
N THR A 220 3.81 21.84 -2.07
CA THR A 220 3.81 22.64 -0.85
C THR A 220 5.21 23.19 -0.60
N LYS A 221 5.32 24.27 0.18
CA LYS A 221 6.65 24.87 0.54
C LYS A 221 7.65 23.82 1.09
N GLU A 222 7.15 22.74 1.62
CA GLU A 222 7.91 21.75 2.36
C GLU A 222 7.99 20.39 1.65
N GLY A 223 7.31 20.24 0.52
CA GLY A 223 7.35 19.08 -0.37
C GLY A 223 8.45 19.20 -1.44
N PHE A 224 8.06 19.13 -2.70
CA PHE A 224 8.93 19.28 -3.88
C PHE A 224 10.16 18.36 -3.88
N GLY A 225 9.97 17.06 -3.61
CA GLY A 225 11.04 16.07 -3.65
C GLY A 225 11.83 15.97 -2.35
N THR A 226 11.25 16.40 -1.23
CA THR A 226 11.88 16.25 0.08
C THR A 226 11.92 14.77 0.49
N LYS A 227 13.13 14.24 0.69
CA LYS A 227 13.30 12.89 1.26
C LYS A 227 12.86 12.88 2.71
N LEU A 228 11.99 11.94 3.05
CA LEU A 228 11.48 11.74 4.41
C LEU A 228 12.36 10.76 5.17
N VAL A 229 12.43 10.89 6.50
CA VAL A 229 13.11 9.90 7.35
C VAL A 229 12.29 8.62 7.37
N TYR A 230 12.91 7.53 6.91
CA TYR A 230 12.32 6.21 6.83
C TYR A 230 13.41 5.13 6.91
N PRO A 231 13.18 3.99 7.59
CA PRO A 231 12.11 3.78 8.58
C PRO A 231 12.23 4.75 9.75
N TYR A 232 11.16 4.94 10.53
CA TYR A 232 11.09 5.90 11.65
C TYR A 232 10.80 5.18 12.97
#